data_0930b97e521c01bba369c970a19a3639
#
_entry.id   0930b97e521c01bba369c970a19a3639
#
_cell.length_a   1.000
_cell.length_b   1.000
_cell.length_c   1.000
_cell.angle_alpha   90.00
_cell.angle_beta   90.00
_cell.angle_gamma   90.00
#
_symmetry.space_group_name_H-M   'P 1'
#
loop_
_entity.id
_entity.type
_entity.pdbx_description
1 polymer ?
#
loop_
_entity_poly.entity_id
_entity_poly.type
_entity_poly.pdbx_seq_one_letter_code
_entity_poly.pdbx_strand_id
1 'polypeptide(L)'
;MKKNKISKNWVNKQRRDTYVKQSKVDGYRARSAYKLIEIDEKFKIFKGGISVIDIGAAPGSWSQYAIKAAKNGRLISIDLKKMEPIGKTIQIHGDFTDPNIQTEIKKHVNSKVDVVMSDMAVNTTGIKNIDSIQTGELCIEAMFFAKNLLKGNGFFISKIFLGGTFNEIVAEGKKYFKEVKV
;
A
#
# COMPACT_ATOMS: atom_id res chain seq x y z
N MET A 1 -4.47 -25.20 15.67
CA MET A 1 -4.06 -24.26 14.61
C MET A 1 -2.96 -24.89 13.76
N LYS A 2 -3.21 -25.19 12.48
CA LYS A 2 -2.17 -25.70 11.56
C LYS A 2 -1.25 -24.52 11.22
N LYS A 3 0.03 -24.57 11.63
CA LYS A 3 1.06 -23.64 11.16
C LYS A 3 1.18 -23.78 9.64
N ASN A 4 0.90 -22.71 8.89
CA ASN A 4 1.16 -22.65 7.46
C ASN A 4 2.66 -22.90 7.22
N LYS A 5 3.00 -24.09 6.73
CA LYS A 5 4.37 -24.41 6.34
C LYS A 5 4.71 -23.62 5.07
N ILE A 6 5.48 -22.56 5.24
CA ILE A 6 6.08 -21.85 4.10
C ILE A 6 6.89 -22.89 3.29
N SER A 7 6.61 -23.00 1.99
CA SER A 7 7.26 -24.03 1.17
C SER A 7 8.77 -23.74 1.06
N LYS A 8 9.61 -24.80 1.11
CA LYS A 8 11.07 -24.69 0.93
C LYS A 8 11.43 -24.00 -0.39
N ASN A 9 10.65 -24.22 -1.44
CA ASN A 9 10.82 -23.57 -2.74
C ASN A 9 10.62 -22.06 -2.68
N TRP A 10 9.62 -21.60 -1.91
CA TRP A 10 9.39 -20.17 -1.70
C TRP A 10 10.57 -19.52 -0.96
N VAL A 11 11.05 -20.14 0.11
CA VAL A 11 12.22 -19.64 0.88
C VAL A 11 13.47 -19.57 -0.01
N ASN A 12 13.71 -20.61 -0.83
CA ASN A 12 14.84 -20.63 -1.75
C ASN A 12 14.73 -19.57 -2.85
N LYS A 13 13.52 -19.33 -3.38
CA LYS A 13 13.25 -18.26 -4.35
C LYS A 13 13.52 -16.89 -3.74
N GLN A 14 13.05 -16.63 -2.51
CA GLN A 14 13.32 -15.39 -1.79
C GLN A 14 14.81 -15.15 -1.52
N ARG A 15 15.57 -16.20 -1.18
CA ARG A 15 17.02 -16.10 -0.95
C ARG A 15 17.81 -15.75 -2.20
N ARG A 16 17.33 -16.13 -3.40
CA ARG A 16 17.94 -15.84 -4.70
C ARG A 16 17.52 -14.50 -5.27
N ASP A 17 16.47 -13.89 -4.75
CA ASP A 17 15.95 -12.62 -5.22
C ASP A 17 16.90 -11.47 -4.85
N THR A 18 17.45 -10.82 -5.86
CA THR A 18 18.42 -9.73 -5.70
C THR A 18 17.81 -8.55 -4.96
N TYR A 19 16.52 -8.24 -5.20
CA TYR A 19 15.81 -7.18 -4.49
C TYR A 19 15.61 -7.47 -3.00
N VAL A 20 15.45 -8.76 -2.62
CA VAL A 20 15.39 -9.14 -1.19
C VAL A 20 16.75 -8.90 -0.51
N LYS A 21 17.85 -9.17 -1.19
CA LYS A 21 19.18 -8.89 -0.64
C LYS A 21 19.41 -7.38 -0.56
N GLN A 22 19.10 -6.67 -1.63
CA GLN A 22 19.28 -5.24 -1.72
C GLN A 22 18.42 -4.51 -0.68
N SER A 23 17.15 -4.93 -0.45
CA SER A 23 16.31 -4.29 0.56
C SER A 23 16.91 -4.34 1.96
N LYS A 24 17.63 -5.42 2.30
CA LYS A 24 18.35 -5.53 3.59
C LYS A 24 19.53 -4.56 3.67
N VAL A 25 20.28 -4.40 2.57
CA VAL A 25 21.41 -3.47 2.48
C VAL A 25 20.92 -2.03 2.62
N ASP A 26 19.82 -1.69 1.95
CA ASP A 26 19.23 -0.35 1.94
C ASP A 26 18.38 -0.05 3.20
N GLY A 27 18.24 -1.05 4.10
CA GLY A 27 17.48 -0.91 5.34
C GLY A 27 15.97 -0.95 5.20
N TYR A 28 15.46 -1.40 4.05
CA TYR A 28 14.01 -1.61 3.86
C TYR A 28 13.54 -2.95 4.45
N ARG A 29 12.36 -2.95 5.03
CA ARG A 29 11.76 -4.15 5.65
C ARG A 29 11.32 -5.19 4.63
N ALA A 30 11.03 -4.78 3.39
CA ALA A 30 10.68 -5.68 2.29
C ALA A 30 11.08 -5.09 0.94
N ARG A 31 11.28 -5.98 -0.04
CA ARG A 31 11.60 -5.62 -1.42
C ARG A 31 10.50 -4.82 -2.13
N SER A 32 9.28 -4.80 -1.60
CA SER A 32 8.17 -4.02 -2.19
C SER A 32 8.45 -2.52 -2.21
N ALA A 33 9.40 -2.01 -1.40
CA ALA A 33 9.86 -0.63 -1.46
C ALA A 33 10.28 -0.20 -2.88
N TYR A 34 10.97 -1.08 -3.61
CA TYR A 34 11.47 -0.75 -4.96
C TYR A 34 10.38 -0.49 -5.98
N LYS A 35 9.21 -1.14 -5.84
CA LYS A 35 8.06 -0.84 -6.69
C LYS A 35 7.57 0.59 -6.49
N LEU A 36 7.51 1.04 -5.24
CA LEU A 36 7.10 2.41 -4.94
C LEU A 36 8.16 3.42 -5.39
N ILE A 37 9.45 3.08 -5.24
CA ILE A 37 10.57 3.89 -5.73
C ILE A 37 10.47 4.09 -7.24
N GLU A 38 10.30 3.01 -8.01
CA GLU A 38 10.15 3.05 -9.48
C GLU A 38 8.95 3.90 -9.91
N ILE A 39 7.82 3.77 -9.21
CA ILE A 39 6.62 4.58 -9.45
C ILE A 39 6.92 6.06 -9.17
N ASP A 40 7.57 6.38 -8.05
CA ASP A 40 7.92 7.75 -7.72
C ASP A 40 8.95 8.35 -8.67
N GLU A 41 9.96 7.61 -9.08
CA GLU A 41 10.93 8.05 -10.09
C GLU A 41 10.25 8.43 -11.41
N LYS A 42 9.24 7.67 -11.81
CA LYS A 42 8.48 7.89 -13.05
C LYS A 42 7.50 9.06 -12.94
N PHE A 43 6.78 9.17 -11.84
CA PHE A 43 5.65 10.09 -11.72
C PHE A 43 5.91 11.28 -10.80
N LYS A 44 7.04 11.32 -10.07
CA LYS A 44 7.44 12.40 -9.16
C LYS A 44 6.36 12.76 -8.14
N ILE A 45 5.84 11.73 -7.48
CA ILE A 45 4.67 11.81 -6.59
C ILE A 45 5.03 12.41 -5.24
N PHE A 46 6.14 11.92 -4.64
CA PHE A 46 6.53 12.33 -3.30
C PHE A 46 7.34 13.62 -3.33
N LYS A 47 6.86 14.62 -2.58
CA LYS A 47 7.49 15.94 -2.41
C LYS A 47 7.59 16.25 -0.93
N GLY A 48 8.44 17.20 -0.56
CA GLY A 48 8.55 17.64 0.84
C GLY A 48 7.23 18.20 1.39
N GLY A 49 6.90 17.86 2.63
CA GLY A 49 5.75 18.40 3.37
C GLY A 49 4.38 17.79 3.03
N ILE A 50 4.31 16.75 2.18
CA ILE A 50 3.04 16.13 1.81
C ILE A 50 2.48 15.22 2.91
N SER A 51 1.16 15.00 2.86
CA SER A 51 0.44 14.07 3.72
C SER A 51 0.10 12.79 2.95
N VAL A 52 0.41 11.66 3.58
CA VAL A 52 0.32 10.32 2.97
C VAL A 52 -0.46 9.38 3.88
N ILE A 53 -1.30 8.53 3.30
CA ILE A 53 -1.93 7.39 3.97
C ILE A 53 -1.42 6.11 3.31
N ASP A 54 -0.95 5.15 4.12
CA ASP A 54 -0.47 3.82 3.69
C ASP A 54 -1.38 2.74 4.24
N ILE A 55 -2.17 2.11 3.38
CA ILE A 55 -3.17 1.10 3.71
C ILE A 55 -2.61 -0.28 3.41
N GLY A 56 -2.63 -1.19 4.41
CA GLY A 56 -1.96 -2.49 4.30
C GLY A 56 -0.45 -2.34 4.39
N ALA A 57 0.00 -1.50 5.32
CA ALA A 57 1.39 -1.02 5.38
C ALA A 57 2.42 -2.09 5.78
N ALA A 58 2.03 -3.15 6.52
CA ALA A 58 2.99 -4.13 7.04
C ALA A 58 3.76 -4.87 5.92
N PRO A 59 5.08 -5.02 6.08
CA PRO A 59 5.93 -4.75 7.23
C PRO A 59 6.40 -3.28 7.36
N GLY A 60 5.98 -2.37 6.48
CA GLY A 60 6.28 -0.95 6.55
C GLY A 60 7.27 -0.43 5.50
N SER A 61 7.59 -1.19 4.47
CA SER A 61 8.59 -0.78 3.47
C SER A 61 8.13 0.40 2.60
N TRP A 62 6.85 0.47 2.26
CA TRP A 62 6.28 1.63 1.57
C TRP A 62 6.26 2.86 2.48
N SER A 63 5.84 2.68 3.73
CA SER A 63 5.90 3.73 4.75
C SER A 63 7.32 4.26 4.98
N GLN A 64 8.34 3.38 5.03
CA GLN A 64 9.74 3.79 5.17
C GLN A 64 10.19 4.70 4.01
N TYR A 65 9.86 4.32 2.77
CA TYR A 65 10.18 5.14 1.62
C TYR A 65 9.41 6.46 1.63
N ALA A 66 8.10 6.39 1.81
CA ALA A 66 7.23 7.56 1.75
C ALA A 66 7.61 8.64 2.76
N ILE A 67 7.88 8.28 4.04
CA ILE A 67 8.26 9.27 5.05
C ILE A 67 9.64 9.88 4.77
N LYS A 68 10.56 9.11 4.19
CA LYS A 68 11.87 9.61 3.76
C LYS A 68 11.76 10.57 2.58
N ALA A 69 10.96 10.22 1.58
CA ALA A 69 10.75 11.03 0.37
C ALA A 69 9.92 12.29 0.66
N ALA A 70 8.92 12.19 1.53
CA ALA A 70 8.03 13.30 1.89
C ALA A 70 8.65 14.38 2.79
N LYS A 71 9.89 14.25 3.21
CA LYS A 71 10.66 15.20 4.05
C LYS A 71 9.77 16.19 4.85
N ASN A 72 9.64 16.02 6.16
CA ASN A 72 8.74 16.79 7.02
C ASN A 72 7.23 16.63 6.71
N GLY A 73 6.88 15.62 5.91
CA GLY A 73 5.50 15.25 5.64
C GLY A 73 4.86 14.51 6.82
N ARG A 74 3.57 14.22 6.66
CA ARG A 74 2.80 13.41 7.63
C ARG A 74 2.47 12.08 6.99
N LEU A 75 2.63 11.00 7.74
CA LEU A 75 2.28 9.66 7.29
C LEU A 75 1.39 8.96 8.33
N ILE A 76 0.29 8.40 7.85
CA ILE A 76 -0.59 7.52 8.61
C ILE A 76 -0.51 6.14 7.96
N SER A 77 -0.16 5.13 8.74
CA SER A 77 -0.03 3.74 8.28
C SER A 77 -1.06 2.86 8.98
N ILE A 78 -1.73 2.00 8.24
CA ILE A 78 -2.77 1.11 8.77
C ILE A 78 -2.47 -0.33 8.34
N ASP A 79 -2.52 -1.28 9.27
CA ASP A 79 -2.44 -2.71 8.95
C ASP A 79 -3.10 -3.57 10.04
N LEU A 80 -3.54 -4.76 9.65
CA LEU A 80 -3.99 -5.84 10.55
C LEU A 80 -2.88 -6.36 11.45
N LYS A 81 -1.62 -6.20 11.01
CA LYS A 81 -0.42 -6.64 11.75
C LYS A 81 0.24 -5.45 12.40
N LYS A 82 0.60 -5.59 13.66
CA LYS A 82 1.46 -4.62 14.32
C LYS A 82 2.81 -4.53 13.62
N MET A 83 3.31 -3.31 13.48
CA MET A 83 4.61 -3.03 12.90
C MET A 83 5.52 -2.35 13.91
N GLU A 84 6.81 -2.55 13.75
CA GLU A 84 7.80 -1.73 14.46
C GLU A 84 7.63 -0.24 14.09
N PRO A 85 7.89 0.68 15.00
CA PRO A 85 7.78 2.11 14.73
C PRO A 85 8.60 2.56 13.52
N ILE A 86 8.07 3.51 12.75
CA ILE A 86 8.73 4.11 11.59
C ILE A 86 8.77 5.62 11.81
N GLY A 87 9.88 6.12 12.32
CA GLY A 87 10.05 7.56 12.56
C GLY A 87 8.86 8.19 13.30
N LYS A 88 8.38 9.33 12.81
CA LYS A 88 7.24 10.07 13.39
C LYS A 88 5.90 9.72 12.70
N THR A 89 5.73 8.48 12.24
CA THR A 89 4.48 8.06 11.60
C THR A 89 3.41 7.73 12.63
N ILE A 90 2.15 8.02 12.29
CA ILE A 90 0.99 7.56 13.07
C ILE A 90 0.67 6.14 12.55
N GLN A 91 0.70 5.17 13.47
CA GLN A 91 0.42 3.77 13.12
C GLN A 91 -0.87 3.32 13.76
N ILE A 92 -1.83 2.89 12.96
CA ILE A 92 -3.12 2.37 13.38
C ILE A 92 -3.10 0.87 13.17
N HIS A 93 -3.42 0.11 14.21
CA HIS A 93 -3.55 -1.33 14.14
C HIS A 93 -5.03 -1.69 14.05
N GLY A 94 -5.44 -2.27 12.91
CA GLY A 94 -6.83 -2.65 12.70
C GLY A 94 -7.13 -3.07 11.28
N ASP A 95 -8.35 -3.52 11.07
CA ASP A 95 -8.87 -3.86 9.75
C ASP A 95 -9.32 -2.59 9.04
N PHE A 96 -8.70 -2.28 7.89
CA PHE A 96 -9.09 -1.12 7.10
C PHE A 96 -10.55 -1.17 6.62
N THR A 97 -11.10 -2.36 6.43
CA THR A 97 -12.50 -2.55 6.00
C THR A 97 -13.51 -2.24 7.11
N ASP A 98 -13.06 -2.13 8.37
CA ASP A 98 -13.90 -1.69 9.47
C ASP A 98 -14.15 -0.16 9.41
N PRO A 99 -15.44 0.29 9.33
CA PRO A 99 -15.78 1.70 9.31
C PRO A 99 -15.26 2.50 10.52
N ASN A 100 -15.07 1.85 11.68
CA ASN A 100 -14.50 2.50 12.87
C ASN A 100 -13.04 2.84 12.65
N ILE A 101 -12.28 1.93 12.02
CA ILE A 101 -10.87 2.17 11.66
C ILE A 101 -10.77 3.27 10.60
N GLN A 102 -11.63 3.27 9.59
CA GLN A 102 -11.68 4.36 8.61
C GLN A 102 -12.00 5.71 9.28
N THR A 103 -12.87 5.71 10.28
CA THR A 103 -13.18 6.90 11.06
C THR A 103 -11.98 7.35 11.90
N GLU A 104 -11.25 6.41 12.50
CA GLU A 104 -10.02 6.70 13.25
C GLU A 104 -8.95 7.34 12.36
N ILE A 105 -8.73 6.81 11.15
CA ILE A 105 -7.82 7.41 10.17
C ILE A 105 -8.20 8.87 9.89
N LYS A 106 -9.51 9.13 9.67
CA LYS A 106 -10.01 10.48 9.36
C LYS A 106 -9.77 11.48 10.48
N LYS A 107 -9.77 11.06 11.75
CA LYS A 107 -9.44 11.95 12.90
C LYS A 107 -8.01 12.48 12.84
N HIS A 108 -7.08 11.73 12.24
CA HIS A 108 -5.70 12.15 12.06
C HIS A 108 -5.46 12.96 10.78
N VAL A 109 -6.50 13.13 9.95
CA VAL A 109 -6.45 13.90 8.71
C VAL A 109 -7.10 15.27 8.96
N ASN A 110 -6.31 16.35 9.03
CA ASN A 110 -6.82 17.69 9.28
C ASN A 110 -7.57 18.29 8.08
N SER A 111 -7.27 17.79 6.86
CA SER A 111 -7.84 18.25 5.60
C SER A 111 -7.71 17.13 4.56
N LYS A 112 -7.64 17.48 3.28
CA LYS A 112 -7.31 16.52 2.22
C LYS A 112 -5.85 16.11 2.26
N VAL A 113 -5.56 14.88 1.81
CA VAL A 113 -4.20 14.31 1.71
C VAL A 113 -3.66 14.35 0.28
N ASP A 114 -2.35 14.30 0.14
CA ASP A 114 -1.69 14.34 -1.17
C ASP A 114 -1.62 12.96 -1.81
N VAL A 115 -1.40 11.91 -1.00
CA VAL A 115 -1.22 10.55 -1.50
C VAL A 115 -1.98 9.56 -0.60
N VAL A 116 -2.70 8.64 -1.23
CA VAL A 116 -3.17 7.41 -0.60
C VAL A 116 -2.55 6.25 -1.36
N MET A 117 -1.87 5.36 -0.66
CA MET A 117 -1.27 4.17 -1.23
C MET A 117 -1.79 2.92 -0.55
N SER A 118 -1.86 1.80 -1.27
CA SER A 118 -2.36 0.53 -0.79
C SER A 118 -1.54 -0.64 -1.34
N ASP A 119 -0.80 -1.32 -0.46
CA ASP A 119 -0.14 -2.61 -0.76
C ASP A 119 -0.91 -3.78 -0.14
N MET A 120 -2.23 -3.60 0.09
CA MET A 120 -3.06 -4.66 0.64
C MET A 120 -3.06 -5.89 -0.27
N ALA A 121 -2.96 -7.05 0.34
CA ALA A 121 -3.22 -8.33 -0.29
C ALA A 121 -3.85 -9.26 0.74
N VAL A 122 -4.83 -10.03 0.30
CA VAL A 122 -5.35 -11.15 1.10
C VAL A 122 -4.27 -12.18 1.35
N ASN A 123 -4.46 -13.01 2.38
CA ASN A 123 -3.66 -14.22 2.53
C ASN A 123 -3.90 -15.10 1.31
N THR A 124 -2.92 -15.15 0.41
CA THR A 124 -3.06 -15.85 -0.87
C THR A 124 -3.41 -17.33 -0.65
N THR A 125 -4.47 -17.77 -1.32
CA THR A 125 -4.90 -19.18 -1.33
C THR A 125 -4.03 -20.02 -2.27
N GLY A 126 -3.31 -19.37 -3.19
CA GLY A 126 -2.58 -19.97 -4.30
C GLY A 126 -3.45 -20.19 -5.54
N ILE A 127 -4.75 -19.89 -5.47
CA ILE A 127 -5.68 -19.95 -6.61
C ILE A 127 -5.77 -18.54 -7.20
N LYS A 128 -5.10 -18.32 -8.33
CA LYS A 128 -4.91 -17.00 -8.94
C LYS A 128 -6.20 -16.19 -9.09
N ASN A 129 -7.29 -16.83 -9.52
CA ASN A 129 -8.57 -16.14 -9.72
C ASN A 129 -9.18 -15.65 -8.40
N ILE A 130 -9.17 -16.47 -7.35
CA ILE A 130 -9.68 -16.11 -6.04
C ILE A 130 -8.85 -14.98 -5.45
N ASP A 131 -7.53 -15.14 -5.47
CA ASP A 131 -6.59 -14.14 -4.94
C ASP A 131 -6.73 -12.80 -5.68
N SER A 132 -6.96 -12.83 -7.00
CA SER A 132 -7.19 -11.63 -7.82
C SER A 132 -8.50 -10.93 -7.47
N ILE A 133 -9.61 -11.66 -7.31
CA ILE A 133 -10.91 -11.11 -6.96
C ILE A 133 -10.83 -10.42 -5.60
N GLN A 134 -10.38 -11.12 -4.58
CA GLN A 134 -10.32 -10.59 -3.21
C GLN A 134 -9.37 -9.37 -3.09
N THR A 135 -8.22 -9.41 -3.77
CA THR A 135 -7.32 -8.26 -3.80
C THR A 135 -7.92 -7.08 -4.57
N GLY A 136 -8.72 -7.37 -5.61
CA GLY A 136 -9.45 -6.38 -6.38
C GLY A 136 -10.50 -5.66 -5.55
N GLU A 137 -11.28 -6.38 -4.75
CA GLU A 137 -12.26 -5.81 -3.81
C GLU A 137 -11.61 -4.85 -2.82
N LEU A 138 -10.48 -5.26 -2.21
CA LEU A 138 -9.72 -4.38 -1.32
C LEU A 138 -9.19 -3.13 -2.03
N CYS A 139 -8.76 -3.26 -3.29
CA CYS A 139 -8.33 -2.11 -4.08
C CYS A 139 -9.47 -1.14 -4.34
N ILE A 140 -10.66 -1.64 -4.70
CA ILE A 140 -11.85 -0.81 -4.93
C ILE A 140 -12.25 -0.09 -3.63
N GLU A 141 -12.25 -0.76 -2.50
CA GLU A 141 -12.56 -0.15 -1.21
C GLU A 141 -11.56 0.96 -0.85
N ALA A 142 -10.26 0.68 -1.00
CA ALA A 142 -9.22 1.69 -0.81
C ALA A 142 -9.39 2.89 -1.77
N MET A 143 -9.80 2.64 -3.01
CA MET A 143 -10.09 3.65 -4.01
C MET A 143 -11.25 4.56 -3.61
N PHE A 144 -12.36 3.98 -3.12
CA PHE A 144 -13.51 4.75 -2.62
C PHE A 144 -13.15 5.59 -1.40
N PHE A 145 -12.34 5.08 -0.51
CA PHE A 145 -11.83 5.83 0.61
C PHE A 145 -10.93 6.98 0.15
N ALA A 146 -10.00 6.71 -0.76
CA ALA A 146 -9.04 7.66 -1.29
C ALA A 146 -9.72 8.85 -1.99
N LYS A 147 -10.71 8.60 -2.87
CA LYS A 147 -11.40 9.67 -3.60
C LYS A 147 -12.04 10.73 -2.69
N ASN A 148 -12.46 10.31 -1.49
CA ASN A 148 -13.10 11.20 -0.53
C ASN A 148 -12.09 12.02 0.29
N LEU A 149 -10.82 11.61 0.34
CA LEU A 149 -9.77 12.23 1.15
C LEU A 149 -8.68 12.93 0.33
N LEU A 150 -8.50 12.57 -0.92
CA LEU A 150 -7.46 13.14 -1.76
C LEU A 150 -7.76 14.60 -2.13
N LYS A 151 -6.69 15.40 -2.24
CA LYS A 151 -6.72 16.70 -2.92
C LYS A 151 -7.04 16.51 -4.41
N GLY A 152 -7.47 17.56 -5.09
CA GLY A 152 -7.81 17.51 -6.52
C GLY A 152 -6.64 17.11 -7.45
N ASN A 153 -5.41 17.28 -6.99
CA ASN A 153 -4.17 16.85 -7.66
C ASN A 153 -3.45 15.72 -6.92
N GLY A 154 -4.14 15.03 -6.03
CA GLY A 154 -3.60 13.92 -5.24
C GLY A 154 -3.47 12.62 -6.04
N PHE A 155 -2.71 11.69 -5.49
CA PHE A 155 -2.42 10.40 -6.12
C PHE A 155 -3.00 9.25 -5.30
N PHE A 156 -3.63 8.32 -6.00
CA PHE A 156 -3.94 6.98 -5.47
C PHE A 156 -3.01 5.96 -6.11
N ILE A 157 -2.32 5.18 -5.29
CA ILE A 157 -1.41 4.12 -5.74
C ILE A 157 -1.89 2.81 -5.14
N SER A 158 -2.13 1.79 -5.94
CA SER A 158 -2.51 0.49 -5.42
C SER A 158 -1.83 -0.65 -6.14
N LYS A 159 -1.45 -1.68 -5.37
CA LYS A 159 -1.07 -2.96 -5.92
C LYS A 159 -2.32 -3.76 -6.20
N ILE A 160 -2.38 -4.37 -7.40
CA ILE A 160 -3.41 -5.35 -7.77
C ILE A 160 -2.75 -6.59 -8.35
N PHE A 161 -3.44 -7.73 -8.30
CA PHE A 161 -3.06 -8.91 -9.04
C PHE A 161 -3.74 -8.91 -10.40
N LEU A 162 -2.97 -9.22 -11.44
CA LEU A 162 -3.54 -9.41 -12.78
C LEU A 162 -4.49 -10.61 -12.78
N GLY A 163 -5.73 -10.39 -13.17
CA GLY A 163 -6.80 -11.40 -13.19
C GLY A 163 -8.13 -10.84 -13.66
N GLY A 164 -9.20 -11.55 -13.39
CA GLY A 164 -10.54 -11.24 -13.90
C GLY A 164 -11.07 -9.85 -13.55
N THR A 165 -10.72 -9.32 -12.38
CA THR A 165 -11.17 -8.00 -11.89
C THR A 165 -10.34 -6.81 -12.38
N PHE A 166 -9.23 -7.06 -13.09
CA PHE A 166 -8.30 -6.00 -13.51
C PHE A 166 -8.98 -4.88 -14.31
N ASN A 167 -9.74 -5.26 -15.35
CA ASN A 167 -10.40 -4.29 -16.23
C ASN A 167 -11.48 -3.50 -15.48
N GLU A 168 -12.18 -4.13 -14.55
CA GLU A 168 -13.19 -3.49 -13.71
C GLU A 168 -12.55 -2.43 -12.79
N ILE A 169 -11.45 -2.76 -12.13
CA ILE A 169 -10.70 -1.82 -11.28
C ILE A 169 -10.23 -0.61 -12.09
N VAL A 170 -9.68 -0.83 -13.28
CA VAL A 170 -9.24 0.26 -14.17
C VAL A 170 -10.41 1.11 -14.63
N ALA A 171 -11.54 0.49 -14.98
CA ALA A 171 -12.75 1.21 -15.37
C ALA A 171 -13.31 2.05 -14.23
N GLU A 172 -13.33 1.48 -13.00
CA GLU A 172 -13.76 2.21 -11.81
C GLU A 172 -12.84 3.39 -11.50
N GLY A 173 -11.53 3.19 -11.61
CA GLY A 173 -10.54 4.26 -11.43
C GLY A 173 -10.75 5.43 -12.40
N LYS A 174 -11.07 5.16 -13.66
CA LYS A 174 -11.36 6.18 -14.68
C LYS A 174 -12.59 7.05 -14.38
N LYS A 175 -13.50 6.59 -13.53
CA LYS A 175 -14.66 7.39 -13.10
C LYS A 175 -14.28 8.48 -12.08
N TYR A 176 -13.20 8.27 -11.31
CA TYR A 176 -12.84 9.13 -10.18
C TYR A 176 -11.54 9.89 -10.35
N PHE A 177 -10.64 9.39 -11.18
CA PHE A 177 -9.34 9.99 -11.39
C PHE A 177 -9.16 10.48 -12.82
N LYS A 178 -8.54 11.64 -12.96
CA LYS A 178 -8.28 12.27 -14.27
C LYS A 178 -7.44 11.37 -15.18
N GLU A 179 -6.54 10.60 -14.60
CA GLU A 179 -5.64 9.71 -15.31
C GLU A 179 -5.44 8.43 -14.52
N VAL A 180 -5.45 7.29 -15.22
CA VAL A 180 -5.15 5.96 -14.65
C VAL A 180 -4.01 5.36 -15.45
N LYS A 181 -2.92 5.01 -14.76
CA LYS A 181 -1.74 4.34 -15.31
C LYS A 181 -1.60 2.95 -14.67
N VAL A 182 -1.12 1.99 -15.47
CA VAL A 182 -0.84 0.62 -15.03
C VAL A 182 0.61 0.29 -15.36
#